data_90565f2c0412c9b783cb61122413692b
#
_entry.id   90565f2c0412c9b783cb61122413692b
#
_cell.length_a   1.000
_cell.length_b   1.000
_cell.length_c   1.000
_cell.angle_alpha   90.00
_cell.angle_beta   90.00
_cell.angle_gamma   90.00
#
_symmetry.space_group_name_H-M   'P 1'
#
loop_
_entity.id
_entity.type
_entity.pdbx_description
1 polymer ?
#
loop_
_entity_poly.entity_id
_entity_poly.type
_entity_poly.pdbx_seq_one_letter_code
_entity_poly.pdbx_strand_id
1 'polypeptide(L)'
;MKYINREVLRIFNNKHYITKGVEETIPPLLQMFMWELIKQIPVDFDYLQVFSLSCDKGRQIIKHTQEVPEYEKEYVLIIDAPVTAKVFVIDDETHSTMLLAEEY
;
A
#
# COMPACT_ATOMS: atom_id res chain seq x y z
N MET A 1 0.04 -20.54 -17.26
CA MET A 1 0.00 -19.36 -17.40
C MET A 1 -1.02 -18.73 -16.71
N LYS A 2 -2.21 -18.76 -17.12
CA LYS A 2 -3.20 -18.02 -16.49
C LYS A 2 -3.44 -18.48 -15.07
N TYR A 3 -3.15 -19.69 -14.72
CA TYR A 3 -3.37 -20.16 -13.36
C TYR A 3 -2.33 -19.66 -12.39
N ILE A 4 -1.11 -19.54 -12.84
CA ILE A 4 -0.05 -18.98 -12.02
C ILE A 4 -0.36 -17.54 -11.72
N ASN A 5 -0.82 -16.82 -12.73
CA ASN A 5 -1.18 -15.43 -12.54
C ASN A 5 -2.36 -15.29 -11.60
N ARG A 6 -3.28 -16.25 -11.65
CA ARG A 6 -4.42 -16.22 -10.78
C ARG A 6 -4.02 -16.35 -9.31
N GLU A 7 -3.05 -17.22 -9.02
CA GLU A 7 -2.56 -17.36 -7.66
C GLU A 7 -1.93 -16.07 -7.17
N VAL A 8 -1.11 -15.47 -7.98
CA VAL A 8 -0.48 -14.21 -7.61
C VAL A 8 -1.52 -13.12 -7.44
N LEU A 9 -2.51 -13.07 -8.34
CA LEU A 9 -3.52 -12.04 -8.26
C LEU A 9 -4.46 -12.19 -7.08
N ARG A 10 -4.54 -13.39 -6.48
CA ARG A 10 -5.41 -13.58 -5.32
C ARG A 10 -4.87 -12.89 -4.10
N ILE A 11 -3.56 -12.65 -4.05
CA ILE A 11 -2.97 -11.88 -2.96
C ILE A 11 -3.42 -10.45 -3.16
N PHE A 12 -3.98 -9.84 -2.12
CA PHE A 12 -4.53 -8.49 -2.16
C PHE A 12 -5.72 -8.34 -3.12
N ASN A 13 -6.20 -9.45 -3.73
CA ASN A 13 -7.36 -9.40 -4.59
C ASN A 13 -8.54 -10.02 -3.85
N ASN A 14 -8.80 -9.52 -2.65
CA ASN A 14 -9.85 -9.96 -1.78
C ASN A 14 -10.53 -8.72 -1.21
N LYS A 15 -11.28 -8.87 -0.13
CA LYS A 15 -11.94 -7.72 0.48
C LYS A 15 -10.89 -6.82 1.13
N HIS A 16 -11.06 -5.51 0.94
CA HIS A 16 -10.14 -4.52 1.46
C HIS A 16 -10.78 -3.81 2.65
N TYR A 17 -10.04 -3.71 3.73
CA TYR A 17 -10.46 -3.00 4.93
C TYR A 17 -9.44 -1.95 5.30
N ILE A 18 -9.89 -0.93 5.99
CA ILE A 18 -8.99 0.07 6.55
C ILE A 18 -9.28 0.18 8.03
N THR A 19 -8.27 0.51 8.81
CA THR A 19 -8.45 0.72 10.23
C THR A 19 -8.97 2.13 10.47
N LYS A 20 -9.41 2.38 11.70
CA LYS A 20 -9.86 3.70 12.08
C LYS A 20 -8.75 4.73 11.94
N GLY A 21 -7.51 4.35 12.29
CA GLY A 21 -6.37 5.25 12.15
C GLY A 21 -6.16 5.66 10.71
N VAL A 22 -6.27 4.74 9.76
CA VAL A 22 -6.14 5.06 8.35
C VAL A 22 -7.30 5.94 7.91
N GLU A 23 -8.51 5.61 8.34
CA GLU A 23 -9.67 6.41 7.97
C GLU A 23 -9.52 7.86 8.41
N GLU A 24 -8.99 8.08 9.60
CA GLU A 24 -8.86 9.43 10.15
C GLU A 24 -7.65 10.20 9.65
N THR A 25 -6.62 9.50 9.23
CA THR A 25 -5.32 10.13 8.91
C THR A 25 -5.01 10.19 7.43
N ILE A 26 -5.42 9.21 6.67
CA ILE A 26 -5.02 9.08 5.26
C ILE A 26 -6.19 9.46 4.36
N PRO A 27 -6.04 10.48 3.51
CA PRO A 27 -7.12 10.85 2.59
C PRO A 27 -7.51 9.70 1.67
N PRO A 28 -8.78 9.57 1.32
CA PRO A 28 -9.24 8.47 0.46
C PRO A 28 -8.47 8.34 -0.85
N LEU A 29 -8.07 9.46 -1.44
CA LEU A 29 -7.32 9.41 -2.69
C LEU A 29 -5.99 8.68 -2.51
N LEU A 30 -5.29 8.93 -1.40
CA LEU A 30 -4.04 8.24 -1.13
C LEU A 30 -4.28 6.76 -0.83
N GLN A 31 -5.38 6.45 -0.15
CA GLN A 31 -5.72 5.06 0.12
C GLN A 31 -5.89 4.31 -1.20
N MET A 32 -6.68 4.88 -2.12
CA MET A 32 -6.92 4.25 -3.43
C MET A 32 -5.62 4.10 -4.20
N PHE A 33 -4.77 5.11 -4.14
CA PHE A 33 -3.51 5.08 -4.86
C PHE A 33 -2.61 3.94 -4.34
N MET A 34 -2.56 3.77 -3.01
CA MET A 34 -1.74 2.71 -2.43
C MET A 34 -2.25 1.32 -2.82
N TRP A 35 -3.58 1.12 -2.82
CA TRP A 35 -4.13 -0.16 -3.28
C TRP A 35 -3.73 -0.41 -4.74
N GLU A 36 -3.76 0.64 -5.55
CA GLU A 36 -3.43 0.51 -6.96
C GLU A 36 -1.95 0.20 -7.17
N LEU A 37 -1.08 0.79 -6.36
CA LEU A 37 0.36 0.55 -6.47
C LEU A 37 0.71 -0.92 -6.22
N ILE A 38 0.01 -1.57 -5.31
CA ILE A 38 0.25 -2.98 -5.04
C ILE A 38 0.01 -3.82 -6.29
N LYS A 39 -1.04 -3.47 -7.05
CA LYS A 39 -1.36 -4.22 -8.27
C LYS A 39 -0.30 -4.09 -9.35
N GLN A 40 0.56 -3.09 -9.25
CA GLN A 40 1.55 -2.82 -10.28
C GLN A 40 2.93 -3.42 -9.98
N ILE A 41 3.09 -4.13 -8.88
CA ILE A 41 4.36 -4.77 -8.55
C ILE A 41 4.69 -5.81 -9.61
N PRO A 42 5.87 -5.73 -10.23
CA PRO A 42 6.22 -6.65 -11.33
C PRO A 42 6.80 -7.98 -10.89
N VAL A 43 6.90 -8.21 -9.59
CA VAL A 43 7.41 -9.45 -9.03
C VAL A 43 6.33 -10.08 -8.15
N ASP A 44 6.61 -11.23 -7.57
CA ASP A 44 5.64 -11.87 -6.69
C ASP A 44 5.35 -10.96 -5.51
N PHE A 45 4.14 -11.06 -4.96
CA PHE A 45 3.72 -10.21 -3.86
C PHE A 45 4.14 -10.79 -2.52
N ASP A 46 4.70 -9.94 -1.67
CA ASP A 46 4.88 -10.27 -0.26
C ASP A 46 3.55 -9.97 0.44
N TYR A 47 3.21 -10.74 1.46
CA TYR A 47 1.96 -10.51 2.20
C TYR A 47 1.95 -9.15 2.91
N LEU A 48 3.12 -8.58 3.17
CA LEU A 48 3.25 -7.29 3.83
C LEU A 48 3.80 -6.26 2.86
N GLN A 49 3.02 -5.23 2.62
CA GLN A 49 3.45 -4.10 1.80
C GLN A 49 3.61 -2.89 2.71
N VAL A 50 4.68 -2.15 2.52
CA VAL A 50 5.01 -1.01 3.37
C VAL A 50 5.01 0.27 2.53
N PHE A 51 4.30 1.29 3.02
CA PHE A 51 4.26 2.59 2.37
C PHE A 51 4.75 3.63 3.37
N SER A 52 5.84 4.31 3.02
CA SER A 52 6.34 5.42 3.84
C SER A 52 5.89 6.70 3.16
N LEU A 53 5.03 7.45 3.83
CA LEU A 53 4.51 8.70 3.31
C LEU A 53 5.24 9.85 3.96
N SER A 54 5.71 10.79 3.16
CA SER A 54 6.39 11.97 3.67
C SER A 54 6.08 13.17 2.79
N CYS A 55 6.47 14.34 3.26
CA CYS A 55 6.24 15.58 2.55
C CYS A 55 7.59 16.21 2.25
N ASP A 56 7.79 16.61 0.99
CA ASP A 56 9.00 17.31 0.60
C ASP A 56 8.61 18.49 -0.27
N LYS A 57 8.89 19.70 0.21
CA LYS A 57 8.60 20.94 -0.53
C LYS A 57 7.14 21.00 -0.97
N GLY A 58 6.24 20.61 -0.08
CA GLY A 58 4.80 20.67 -0.36
C GLY A 58 4.28 19.54 -1.21
N ARG A 59 5.13 18.59 -1.59
CA ARG A 59 4.70 17.46 -2.41
C ARG A 59 4.60 16.22 -1.54
N GLN A 60 3.69 15.30 -1.92
CA GLN A 60 3.55 14.03 -1.23
C GLN A 60 4.55 13.04 -1.81
N ILE A 61 5.38 12.46 -0.97
CA ILE A 61 6.29 11.40 -1.36
C ILE A 61 5.71 10.10 -0.85
N ILE A 62 5.70 9.07 -1.68
CA ILE A 62 5.25 7.74 -1.30
C ILE A 62 6.35 6.75 -1.66
N LYS A 63 6.91 6.09 -0.65
CA LYS A 63 7.89 5.06 -0.89
C LYS A 63 7.25 3.71 -0.61
N HIS A 64 7.13 2.90 -1.62
CA HIS A 64 6.48 1.59 -1.55
C HIS A 64 7.55 0.51 -1.54
N THR A 65 7.54 -0.35 -0.53
CA THR A 65 8.54 -1.42 -0.41
C THR A 65 7.89 -2.74 -0.03
N GLN A 66 8.56 -3.83 -0.39
CA GLN A 66 8.28 -5.15 0.17
C GLN A 66 9.62 -5.86 0.32
N GLU A 67 9.67 -6.87 1.19
CA GLU A 67 10.93 -7.53 1.51
C GLU A 67 11.29 -8.70 0.60
N VAL A 68 10.34 -9.58 0.35
CA VAL A 68 10.63 -10.82 -0.37
C VAL A 68 9.57 -11.10 -1.42
N PRO A 69 9.91 -11.08 -2.71
CA PRO A 69 11.17 -10.58 -3.25
C PRO A 69 11.29 -9.09 -3.04
N GLU A 70 12.52 -8.63 -2.95
CA GLU A 70 12.76 -7.23 -2.66
C GLU A 70 12.22 -6.34 -3.77
N TYR A 71 11.53 -5.26 -3.36
CA TYR A 71 10.98 -4.31 -4.30
C TYR A 71 10.90 -2.96 -3.61
N GLU A 72 11.23 -1.91 -4.34
CA GLU A 72 11.15 -0.57 -3.81
C GLU A 72 10.89 0.39 -4.96
N LYS A 73 9.94 1.29 -4.76
CA LYS A 73 9.67 2.34 -5.75
C LYS A 73 9.14 3.56 -5.05
N GLU A 74 9.54 4.73 -5.55
CA GLU A 74 9.13 5.99 -4.95
C GLU A 74 8.29 6.78 -5.93
N TYR A 75 7.27 7.45 -5.43
CA TYR A 75 6.35 8.25 -6.22
C TYR A 75 6.21 9.63 -5.62
N VAL A 76 5.97 10.61 -6.48
CA VAL A 76 5.77 12.00 -6.04
C VAL A 76 4.42 12.45 -6.58
N LEU A 77 3.57 12.94 -5.66
CA LEU A 77 2.25 13.45 -6.02
C LEU A 77 2.11 14.89 -5.57
N ILE A 78 1.37 15.66 -6.35
CA ILE A 78 1.03 17.04 -5.97
C ILE A 78 -0.40 17.01 -5.47
N ILE A 79 -0.55 17.15 -4.15
CA ILE A 79 -1.87 17.15 -3.52
C ILE A 79 -1.92 18.28 -2.51
N ASP A 80 -3.15 18.67 -2.14
CA ASP A 80 -3.33 19.84 -1.29
C ASP A 80 -2.77 19.69 0.11
N ALA A 81 -2.90 18.53 0.70
CA ALA A 81 -2.52 18.35 2.09
C ALA A 81 -1.70 17.06 2.25
N PRO A 82 -0.39 17.11 1.94
CA PRO A 82 0.46 15.93 2.11
C PRO A 82 0.48 15.47 3.55
N VAL A 83 0.59 14.16 3.74
CA VAL A 83 0.63 13.57 5.07
C VAL A 83 1.93 12.81 5.28
N THR A 84 2.33 12.68 6.54
CA THR A 84 3.50 11.92 6.94
C THR A 84 3.02 10.77 7.81
N ALA A 85 3.25 9.54 7.35
CA ALA A 85 2.79 8.37 8.08
C ALA A 85 3.47 7.14 7.50
N LYS A 86 3.52 6.07 8.28
CA LYS A 86 3.97 4.77 7.78
C LYS A 86 2.77 3.86 7.79
N VAL A 87 2.48 3.28 6.64
CA VAL A 87 1.27 2.49 6.43
C VAL A 87 1.66 1.08 6.02
N PHE A 88 1.02 0.10 6.63
CA PHE A 88 1.17 -1.30 6.25
C PHE A 88 -0.09 -1.74 5.53
N VAL A 89 0.06 -2.61 4.54
CA VAL A 89 -1.07 -3.31 3.94
C VAL A 89 -0.75 -4.79 4.05
N ILE A 90 -1.59 -5.51 4.76
CA ILE A 90 -1.36 -6.92 5.08
C ILE A 90 -2.46 -7.77 4.47
N ASP A 91 -2.05 -8.80 3.72
CA ASP A 91 -2.97 -9.77 3.15
C ASP A 91 -2.98 -11.00 4.07
N ASP A 92 -4.15 -11.37 4.60
CA ASP A 92 -4.23 -12.57 5.42
C ASP A 92 -5.09 -13.64 4.73
N GLU A 93 -5.11 -13.62 3.40
CA GLU A 93 -5.76 -14.60 2.55
C GLU A 93 -7.26 -14.41 2.39
N THR A 94 -7.98 -14.11 3.45
CA THR A 94 -9.41 -13.88 3.35
C THR A 94 -9.72 -12.41 3.07
N HIS A 95 -8.85 -11.53 3.53
CA HIS A 95 -9.02 -10.09 3.33
C HIS A 95 -7.68 -9.39 3.45
N SER A 96 -7.64 -8.14 3.03
CA SER A 96 -6.44 -7.32 3.14
C SER A 96 -6.78 -6.09 3.96
N THR A 97 -5.88 -5.68 4.83
CA THR A 97 -6.11 -4.57 5.74
C THR A 97 -5.01 -3.53 5.58
N MET A 98 -5.43 -2.28 5.41
CA MET A 98 -4.52 -1.15 5.43
C MET A 98 -4.58 -0.55 6.83
N LEU A 99 -3.44 -0.39 7.48
CA LEU A 99 -3.35 0.09 8.86
C LEU A 99 -2.12 0.98 9.01
N LEU A 100 -2.15 1.84 10.01
CA LEU A 100 -0.94 2.58 10.36
C LEU A 100 0.04 1.64 11.04
N ALA A 101 1.33 1.84 10.80
CA ALA A 101 2.34 0.99 11.41
C ALA A 101 2.22 0.96 12.94
N GLU A 102 1.83 2.08 13.52
CA GLU A 102 1.69 2.16 14.98
C GLU A 102 0.48 1.37 15.50
N GLU A 103 -0.41 0.96 14.62
CA GLU A 103 -1.55 0.14 15.01
C GLU A 103 -1.24 -1.35 14.95
N TYR A 104 -0.07 -1.68 14.43
CA TYR A 104 0.31 -3.09 14.26
C TYR A 104 0.76 -3.68 15.64
#